data_1898f24d9f394c35fc0a88edff9de623
#
_entry.id   1898f24d9f394c35fc0a88edff9de623
#
_cell.length_a   1.000
_cell.length_b   1.000
_cell.length_c   1.000
_cell.angle_alpha   90.00
_cell.angle_beta   90.00
_cell.angle_gamma   90.00
#
_symmetry.space_group_name_H-M   'P 1'
#
loop_
_entity.id
_entity.type
_entity.pdbx_description
1 polymer ?
#
loop_
_entity_poly.entity_id
_entity_poly.type
_entity_poly.pdbx_seq_one_letter_code
_entity_poly.pdbx_strand_id
1 'polypeptide(L)'
;MKCSWQEGNRIRLLENGDNYYPALFAAIGRAQQRVILESFIWFEDDVGKQLHAVLLKAAQRGVRVEVLLDGYGSPDLSESFVGELTSAGVIFRYYDPRPRLLGMRTNLFRRMHRKIVVIDDVTAFVGGINYSAEHMTDYGPEAKQDYAVQVEGPVVLDILQFELENLPTSEATRRWWQRRRHKPEINRNPGEAQALFIWRDNQDHRDDIERHYLKMLTSARREVIIANAYFFPGYRLLHAMRNAARRGVRVKLIVQGEPDIPIVKF
;
A
#
# COMPACT_ATOMS: atom_id res chain seq x y z
N MET A 1 3.88 13.90 -11.04
CA MET A 1 4.65 14.31 -9.85
C MET A 1 6.09 13.81 -9.95
N LYS A 2 7.10 14.52 -9.43
CA LYS A 2 8.50 14.07 -9.40
C LYS A 2 8.97 14.10 -7.93
N CYS A 3 9.26 12.93 -7.38
CA CYS A 3 9.74 12.81 -5.99
C CYS A 3 11.27 12.86 -5.93
N SER A 4 11.79 13.29 -4.81
CA SER A 4 13.20 13.34 -4.48
C SER A 4 13.47 12.68 -3.13
N TRP A 5 14.73 12.35 -2.86
CA TRP A 5 15.11 11.83 -1.55
C TRP A 5 14.82 12.88 -0.47
N GLN A 6 14.11 12.43 0.57
CA GLN A 6 13.75 13.23 1.74
C GLN A 6 14.51 12.71 2.95
N GLU A 7 15.17 13.59 3.67
CA GLU A 7 15.84 13.29 4.95
C GLU A 7 14.91 13.51 6.15
N GLY A 8 15.29 13.02 7.30
CA GLY A 8 14.55 13.27 8.54
C GLY A 8 13.31 12.42 8.74
N ASN A 9 13.22 11.26 8.06
CA ASN A 9 12.08 10.38 8.23
C ASN A 9 12.31 9.32 9.32
N ARG A 10 11.22 8.88 9.96
CA ARG A 10 11.18 7.67 10.77
C ARG A 10 10.47 6.58 9.99
N ILE A 11 11.11 5.42 9.87
CA ILE A 11 10.57 4.26 9.19
C ILE A 11 10.58 3.08 10.14
N ARG A 12 9.43 2.43 10.28
CA ARG A 12 9.26 1.20 11.04
C ARG A 12 8.80 0.09 10.10
N LEU A 13 9.56 -0.99 10.03
CA LEU A 13 9.16 -2.20 9.32
C LEU A 13 8.11 -2.94 10.13
N LEU A 14 7.05 -3.36 9.49
CA LEU A 14 5.93 -4.13 10.04
C LEU A 14 5.85 -5.44 9.27
N GLU A 15 6.07 -6.53 9.98
CA GLU A 15 6.05 -7.88 9.44
C GLU A 15 4.69 -8.50 9.72
N ASN A 16 4.07 -9.02 8.69
CA ASN A 16 2.76 -9.66 8.69
C ASN A 16 1.62 -8.82 9.31
N GLY A 17 0.44 -9.39 9.33
CA GLY A 17 -0.74 -8.76 9.91
C GLY A 17 -0.58 -8.50 11.42
N ASP A 18 0.12 -9.39 12.13
CA ASP A 18 0.35 -9.31 13.57
C ASP A 18 1.00 -7.99 14.03
N ASN A 19 1.90 -7.45 13.21
CA ASN A 19 2.52 -6.14 13.50
C ASN A 19 1.80 -4.99 12.79
N TYR A 20 1.27 -5.24 11.59
CA TYR A 20 0.67 -4.21 10.75
C TYR A 20 -0.69 -3.75 11.27
N TYR A 21 -1.63 -4.69 11.51
CA TYR A 21 -3.00 -4.30 11.87
C TYR A 21 -3.09 -3.57 13.21
N PRO A 22 -2.43 -4.01 14.29
CA PRO A 22 -2.49 -3.26 15.55
C PRO A 22 -1.91 -1.84 15.42
N ALA A 23 -0.80 -1.68 14.67
CA ALA A 23 -0.18 -0.38 14.45
C ALA A 23 -1.10 0.56 13.65
N LEU A 24 -1.68 0.04 12.55
CA LEU A 24 -2.60 0.79 11.70
C LEU A 24 -3.89 1.14 12.44
N PHE A 25 -4.55 0.17 13.09
CA PHE A 25 -5.82 0.40 13.77
C PHE A 25 -5.66 1.38 14.93
N ALA A 26 -4.56 1.30 15.67
CA ALA A 26 -4.25 2.28 16.70
C ALA A 26 -4.01 3.69 16.11
N ALA A 27 -3.38 3.79 14.95
CA ALA A 27 -3.18 5.08 14.27
C ALA A 27 -4.52 5.68 13.79
N ILE A 28 -5.39 4.88 13.16
CA ILE A 28 -6.75 5.30 12.76
C ILE A 28 -7.58 5.68 13.99
N GLY A 29 -7.45 4.93 15.10
CA GLY A 29 -8.14 5.23 16.36
C GLY A 29 -7.77 6.59 16.95
N ARG A 30 -6.57 7.10 16.68
CA ARG A 30 -6.08 8.42 17.12
C ARG A 30 -6.27 9.53 16.10
N ALA A 31 -6.70 9.21 14.87
CA ALA A 31 -6.88 10.19 13.82
C ALA A 31 -7.82 11.33 14.24
N GLN A 32 -7.45 12.57 13.87
CA GLN A 32 -8.17 13.79 14.21
C GLN A 32 -8.74 14.53 13.00
N GLN A 33 -8.12 14.38 11.82
CA GLN A 33 -8.48 15.17 10.65
C GLN A 33 -8.95 14.30 9.50
N ARG A 34 -8.12 13.34 9.06
CA ARG A 34 -8.49 12.47 7.95
C ARG A 34 -7.75 11.14 7.94
N VAL A 35 -8.38 10.18 7.27
CA VAL A 35 -7.81 8.89 6.88
C VAL A 35 -8.07 8.71 5.39
N ILE A 36 -7.01 8.48 4.61
CA ILE A 36 -7.11 8.03 3.21
C ILE A 36 -6.60 6.59 3.20
N LEU A 37 -7.41 5.67 2.69
CA LEU A 37 -7.09 4.25 2.61
C LEU A 37 -7.28 3.76 1.17
N GLU A 38 -6.21 3.27 0.58
CA GLU A 38 -6.20 2.59 -0.71
C GLU A 38 -5.77 1.14 -0.52
N SER A 39 -6.55 0.17 -1.02
CA SER A 39 -6.22 -1.25 -0.93
C SER A 39 -6.71 -2.05 -2.12
N PHE A 40 -6.01 -3.16 -2.38
CA PHE A 40 -6.42 -4.12 -3.41
C PHE A 40 -7.51 -5.06 -2.89
N ILE A 41 -7.30 -5.66 -1.69
CA ILE A 41 -8.24 -6.63 -1.10
C ILE A 41 -8.66 -6.18 0.29
N TRP A 42 -9.97 -6.30 0.55
CA TRP A 42 -10.58 -6.21 1.87
C TRP A 42 -11.66 -7.28 2.00
N PHE A 43 -11.47 -8.25 2.90
CA PHE A 43 -12.44 -9.32 3.20
C PHE A 43 -13.29 -8.96 4.43
N GLU A 44 -14.51 -9.50 4.49
CA GLU A 44 -15.37 -9.40 5.69
C GLU A 44 -15.04 -10.46 6.75
N ASP A 45 -13.76 -10.81 6.89
CA ASP A 45 -13.26 -11.65 7.95
C ASP A 45 -13.01 -10.86 9.26
N ASP A 46 -12.42 -11.50 10.25
CA ASP A 46 -12.19 -10.87 11.54
C ASP A 46 -11.27 -9.64 11.48
N VAL A 47 -10.28 -9.64 10.59
CA VAL A 47 -9.40 -8.50 10.34
C VAL A 47 -10.17 -7.37 9.65
N GLY A 48 -10.93 -7.72 8.62
CA GLY A 48 -11.72 -6.74 7.89
C GLY A 48 -12.82 -6.09 8.72
N LYS A 49 -13.46 -6.85 9.61
CA LYS A 49 -14.44 -6.32 10.57
C LYS A 49 -13.79 -5.38 11.59
N GLN A 50 -12.58 -5.68 12.05
CA GLN A 50 -11.83 -4.78 12.93
C GLN A 50 -11.48 -3.46 12.21
N LEU A 51 -11.02 -3.52 10.96
CA LEU A 51 -10.79 -2.32 10.15
C LEU A 51 -12.07 -1.51 9.98
N HIS A 52 -13.18 -2.16 9.62
CA HIS A 52 -14.50 -1.53 9.51
C HIS A 52 -14.85 -0.76 10.78
N ALA A 53 -14.75 -1.42 11.94
CA ALA A 53 -15.10 -0.81 13.22
C ALA A 53 -14.24 0.41 13.57
N VAL A 54 -12.93 0.40 13.28
CA VAL A 54 -12.07 1.57 13.58
C VAL A 54 -12.31 2.72 12.61
N LEU A 55 -12.61 2.45 11.32
CA LEU A 55 -12.96 3.47 10.35
C LEU A 55 -14.33 4.10 10.67
N LEU A 56 -15.31 3.26 11.03
CA LEU A 56 -16.63 3.72 11.46
C LEU A 56 -16.53 4.67 12.66
N LYS A 57 -15.79 4.26 13.69
CA LYS A 57 -15.55 5.10 14.88
C LYS A 57 -14.81 6.39 14.53
N ALA A 58 -13.86 6.36 13.60
CA ALA A 58 -13.17 7.57 13.14
C ALA A 58 -14.14 8.54 12.44
N ALA A 59 -14.98 8.04 11.53
CA ALA A 59 -16.00 8.85 10.86
C ALA A 59 -17.02 9.45 11.84
N GLN A 60 -17.50 8.67 12.82
CA GLN A 60 -18.39 9.14 13.88
C GLN A 60 -17.79 10.25 14.76
N ARG A 61 -16.45 10.28 14.91
CA ARG A 61 -15.75 11.40 15.57
C ARG A 61 -15.59 12.64 14.70
N GLY A 62 -16.06 12.59 13.44
CA GLY A 62 -15.92 13.69 12.49
C GLY A 62 -14.61 13.68 11.68
N VAL A 63 -13.82 12.60 11.78
CA VAL A 63 -12.64 12.41 10.93
C VAL A 63 -13.12 12.17 9.50
N ARG A 64 -12.52 12.85 8.54
CA ARG A 64 -12.78 12.59 7.12
C ARG A 64 -12.14 11.28 6.70
N VAL A 65 -12.95 10.28 6.41
CA VAL A 65 -12.48 8.95 5.96
C VAL A 65 -12.78 8.77 4.48
N GLU A 66 -11.75 8.48 3.70
CA GLU A 66 -11.86 8.14 2.27
C GLU A 66 -11.26 6.75 2.04
N VAL A 67 -12.05 5.87 1.42
CA VAL A 67 -11.67 4.49 1.10
C VAL A 67 -11.76 4.29 -0.40
N LEU A 68 -10.69 3.81 -1.00
CA LEU A 68 -10.62 3.40 -2.40
C LEU A 68 -10.18 1.93 -2.47
N LEU A 69 -11.05 1.05 -2.95
CA LEU A 69 -10.74 -0.36 -3.17
C LEU A 69 -10.69 -0.69 -4.64
N ASP A 70 -9.88 -1.69 -4.99
CA ASP A 70 -9.89 -2.24 -6.34
C ASP A 70 -11.18 -3.00 -6.61
N GLY A 71 -11.86 -2.69 -7.71
CA GLY A 71 -13.13 -3.32 -8.07
C GLY A 71 -13.03 -4.77 -8.51
N TYR A 72 -11.81 -5.28 -8.75
CA TYR A 72 -11.56 -6.69 -9.03
C TYR A 72 -11.05 -7.45 -7.81
N GLY A 73 -10.10 -6.88 -7.08
CA GLY A 73 -9.41 -7.53 -5.97
C GLY A 73 -10.24 -7.61 -4.70
N SER A 74 -11.03 -6.57 -4.41
CA SER A 74 -11.94 -6.63 -3.28
C SER A 74 -13.12 -7.52 -3.63
N PRO A 75 -13.39 -8.54 -2.81
CA PRO A 75 -14.54 -9.41 -3.00
C PRO A 75 -15.83 -8.59 -2.84
N ASP A 76 -16.95 -9.27 -3.06
CA ASP A 76 -18.25 -8.65 -2.88
C ASP A 76 -18.48 -8.38 -1.39
N LEU A 77 -18.04 -7.20 -0.94
CA LEU A 77 -18.42 -6.71 0.37
C LEU A 77 -19.95 -6.57 0.41
N SER A 78 -20.57 -6.98 1.51
CA SER A 78 -22.02 -6.92 1.63
C SER A 78 -22.51 -5.46 1.60
N GLU A 79 -23.69 -5.25 1.07
CA GLU A 79 -24.30 -3.91 1.03
C GLU A 79 -24.46 -3.30 2.43
N SER A 80 -24.74 -4.14 3.44
CA SER A 80 -24.80 -3.71 4.84
C SER A 80 -23.45 -3.20 5.34
N PHE A 81 -22.37 -3.92 5.05
CA PHE A 81 -21.02 -3.57 5.47
C PHE A 81 -20.56 -2.21 4.89
N VAL A 82 -20.76 -2.00 3.60
CA VAL A 82 -20.45 -0.72 2.94
C VAL A 82 -21.46 0.37 3.36
N GLY A 83 -22.73 0.00 3.53
CA GLY A 83 -23.82 0.91 3.91
C GLY A 83 -23.62 1.53 5.29
N GLU A 84 -23.11 0.78 6.28
CA GLU A 84 -22.79 1.32 7.60
C GLU A 84 -21.71 2.39 7.53
N LEU A 85 -20.64 2.16 6.78
CA LEU A 85 -19.55 3.13 6.60
C LEU A 85 -20.04 4.38 5.88
N THR A 86 -20.77 4.23 4.77
CA THR A 86 -21.26 5.37 3.98
C THR A 86 -22.32 6.18 4.74
N SER A 87 -23.16 5.53 5.53
CA SER A 87 -24.14 6.22 6.40
C SER A 87 -23.45 7.05 7.50
N ALA A 88 -22.28 6.62 7.96
CA ALA A 88 -21.46 7.39 8.90
C ALA A 88 -20.62 8.49 8.23
N GLY A 89 -20.74 8.68 6.91
CA GLY A 89 -20.05 9.73 6.15
C GLY A 89 -18.70 9.32 5.56
N VAL A 90 -18.37 8.03 5.58
CA VAL A 90 -17.16 7.53 4.87
C VAL A 90 -17.38 7.66 3.36
N ILE A 91 -16.41 8.26 2.69
CA ILE A 91 -16.39 8.35 1.23
C ILE A 91 -15.80 7.06 0.68
N PHE A 92 -16.68 6.14 0.29
CA PHE A 92 -16.29 4.81 -0.18
C PHE A 92 -16.38 4.74 -1.71
N ARG A 93 -15.34 4.23 -2.36
CA ARG A 93 -15.27 4.13 -3.83
C ARG A 93 -14.55 2.85 -4.26
N TYR A 94 -14.93 2.38 -5.44
CA TYR A 94 -14.21 1.32 -6.14
C TYR A 94 -13.44 1.89 -7.33
N TYR A 95 -12.21 1.44 -7.50
CA TYR A 95 -11.42 1.68 -8.70
C TYR A 95 -11.89 0.71 -9.79
N ASP A 96 -12.18 1.24 -11.00
CA ASP A 96 -12.68 0.51 -12.18
C ASP A 96 -13.83 -0.50 -11.84
N PRO A 97 -14.97 -0.02 -11.29
CA PRO A 97 -16.07 -0.86 -10.82
C PRO A 97 -16.91 -1.38 -11.99
N ARG A 98 -16.36 -2.26 -12.82
CA ARG A 98 -17.09 -2.80 -13.97
C ARG A 98 -18.05 -3.91 -13.56
N PRO A 99 -19.26 -3.95 -14.18
CA PRO A 99 -20.23 -5.00 -13.91
C PRO A 99 -19.69 -6.37 -14.33
N ARG A 100 -20.17 -7.41 -13.66
CA ARG A 100 -19.91 -8.79 -14.08
C ARG A 100 -20.69 -9.11 -15.36
N LEU A 101 -20.02 -9.69 -16.35
CA LEU A 101 -20.67 -10.27 -17.52
C LEU A 101 -20.75 -11.79 -17.34
N LEU A 102 -21.94 -12.35 -17.33
CA LEU A 102 -22.18 -13.78 -17.09
C LEU A 102 -21.48 -14.33 -15.83
N GLY A 103 -21.46 -13.55 -14.73
CA GLY A 103 -20.80 -13.90 -13.48
C GLY A 103 -19.28 -13.71 -13.47
N MET A 104 -18.65 -13.44 -14.61
CA MET A 104 -17.21 -13.18 -14.72
C MET A 104 -16.89 -11.70 -14.64
N ARG A 105 -15.80 -11.36 -13.94
CA ARG A 105 -15.30 -9.99 -13.86
C ARG A 105 -14.60 -9.61 -15.15
N THR A 106 -14.92 -8.43 -15.70
CA THR A 106 -14.42 -7.98 -17.01
C THR A 106 -13.16 -7.10 -16.93
N ASN A 107 -12.80 -6.60 -15.73
CA ASN A 107 -11.66 -5.71 -15.52
C ASN A 107 -10.34 -6.43 -15.20
N LEU A 108 -10.02 -7.49 -15.92
CA LEU A 108 -8.85 -8.35 -15.66
C LEU A 108 -7.49 -7.62 -15.77
N PHE A 109 -7.40 -6.56 -16.58
CA PHE A 109 -6.12 -5.93 -16.95
C PHE A 109 -5.83 -4.60 -16.23
N ARG A 110 -6.85 -3.97 -15.65
CA ARG A 110 -6.69 -2.72 -14.89
C ARG A 110 -6.90 -2.98 -13.41
N ARG A 111 -5.81 -3.14 -12.67
CA ARG A 111 -5.83 -3.41 -11.24
C ARG A 111 -5.07 -2.34 -10.49
N MET A 112 -5.67 -1.87 -9.42
CA MET A 112 -5.03 -1.02 -8.44
C MET A 112 -4.46 -1.92 -7.34
N HIS A 113 -3.18 -2.28 -7.44
CA HIS A 113 -2.56 -3.23 -6.51
C HIS A 113 -1.79 -2.54 -5.38
N ARG A 114 -2.05 -1.25 -5.15
CA ARG A 114 -1.42 -0.48 -4.08
C ARG A 114 -2.12 -0.75 -2.76
N LYS A 115 -1.37 -0.66 -1.65
CA LYS A 115 -1.86 -0.66 -0.28
C LYS A 115 -1.17 0.51 0.42
N ILE A 116 -1.90 1.60 0.52
CA ILE A 116 -1.41 2.86 1.06
C ILE A 116 -2.46 3.41 2.03
N VAL A 117 -2.03 3.81 3.21
CA VAL A 117 -2.88 4.56 4.15
C VAL A 117 -2.15 5.81 4.56
N VAL A 118 -2.84 6.96 4.50
CA VAL A 118 -2.33 8.23 5.02
C VAL A 118 -3.27 8.73 6.12
N ILE A 119 -2.69 9.07 7.27
CA ILE A 119 -3.43 9.49 8.46
C ILE A 119 -2.94 10.88 8.88
N ASP A 120 -3.89 11.81 8.99
CA ASP A 120 -3.67 13.20 9.43
C ASP A 120 -2.53 13.92 8.70
N ASP A 121 -2.16 13.45 7.50
CA ASP A 121 -1.07 14.00 6.67
C ASP A 121 0.33 13.86 7.28
N VAL A 122 0.47 13.15 8.38
CA VAL A 122 1.72 13.03 9.15
C VAL A 122 2.25 11.62 9.26
N THR A 123 1.39 10.62 9.09
CA THR A 123 1.77 9.19 9.13
C THR A 123 1.27 8.50 7.86
N ALA A 124 2.12 7.71 7.24
CA ALA A 124 1.71 6.84 6.14
C ALA A 124 2.08 5.38 6.42
N PHE A 125 1.28 4.47 5.87
CA PHE A 125 1.56 3.05 5.81
C PHE A 125 1.60 2.63 4.35
N VAL A 126 2.65 1.93 3.94
CA VAL A 126 2.83 1.44 2.57
C VAL A 126 3.36 0.01 2.61
N GLY A 127 2.76 -0.90 1.85
CA GLY A 127 3.24 -2.28 1.83
C GLY A 127 2.50 -3.23 0.92
N GLY A 128 2.71 -4.53 1.13
CA GLY A 128 2.07 -5.62 0.42
C GLY A 128 0.81 -6.16 1.10
N ILE A 129 0.65 -5.93 2.40
CA ILE A 129 -0.38 -6.54 3.24
C ILE A 129 -1.77 -6.02 2.89
N ASN A 130 -2.67 -6.95 2.54
CA ASN A 130 -4.10 -6.68 2.33
C ASN A 130 -4.88 -6.75 3.66
N TYR A 131 -6.18 -6.48 3.63
CA TYR A 131 -7.04 -6.64 4.82
C TYR A 131 -7.73 -7.99 4.79
N SER A 132 -7.01 -9.00 5.30
CA SER A 132 -7.42 -10.39 5.35
C SER A 132 -6.72 -11.13 6.49
N ALA A 133 -7.40 -12.04 7.15
CA ALA A 133 -6.83 -12.91 8.17
C ALA A 133 -5.68 -13.78 7.65
N GLU A 134 -5.57 -14.01 6.33
CA GLU A 134 -4.49 -14.76 5.69
C GLU A 134 -3.08 -14.21 5.99
N HIS A 135 -2.98 -12.95 6.41
CA HIS A 135 -1.72 -12.32 6.81
C HIS A 135 -1.39 -12.44 8.30
N MET A 136 -2.25 -13.10 9.08
CA MET A 136 -1.98 -13.40 10.49
C MET A 136 -1.18 -14.69 10.62
N THR A 137 -0.24 -14.74 11.55
CA THR A 137 0.62 -15.94 11.75
C THR A 137 -0.15 -17.14 12.27
N ASP A 138 -1.28 -16.93 12.94
CA ASP A 138 -2.16 -17.97 13.45
C ASP A 138 -3.19 -18.49 12.42
N TYR A 139 -3.19 -17.97 11.19
CA TYR A 139 -4.06 -18.43 10.12
C TYR A 139 -3.82 -19.89 9.73
N GLY A 140 -2.61 -20.39 10.00
CA GLY A 140 -2.25 -21.77 9.74
C GLY A 140 -1.16 -21.90 8.66
N PRO A 141 -1.02 -23.10 8.04
CA PRO A 141 0.08 -23.38 7.11
C PRO A 141 0.04 -22.53 5.82
N GLU A 142 -1.10 -21.94 5.51
CA GLU A 142 -1.28 -21.04 4.35
C GLU A 142 -1.13 -19.56 4.70
N ALA A 143 -0.69 -19.24 5.92
CA ALA A 143 -0.43 -17.87 6.34
C ALA A 143 0.59 -17.19 5.39
N LYS A 144 0.26 -15.97 4.97
CA LYS A 144 1.07 -15.21 4.02
C LYS A 144 2.13 -14.39 4.74
N GLN A 145 3.39 -14.60 4.38
CA GLN A 145 4.49 -13.73 4.81
C GLN A 145 4.52 -12.48 3.94
N ASP A 146 4.36 -11.31 4.53
CA ASP A 146 4.39 -10.03 3.82
C ASP A 146 4.84 -8.89 4.74
N TYR A 147 5.13 -7.75 4.16
CA TYR A 147 5.70 -6.61 4.85
C TYR A 147 4.99 -5.31 4.50
N ALA A 148 4.96 -4.40 5.48
CA ALA A 148 4.59 -3.01 5.30
C ALA A 148 5.58 -2.11 6.06
N VAL A 149 5.57 -0.83 5.75
CA VAL A 149 6.31 0.19 6.51
C VAL A 149 5.34 1.24 7.03
N GLN A 150 5.52 1.63 8.29
CA GLN A 150 4.97 2.86 8.84
C GLN A 150 6.02 3.95 8.66
N VAL A 151 5.60 5.08 8.13
CA VAL A 151 6.49 6.21 7.81
C VAL A 151 5.94 7.48 8.43
N GLU A 152 6.82 8.26 9.05
CA GLU A 152 6.57 9.61 9.53
C GLU A 152 7.68 10.53 9.01
N GLY A 153 7.35 11.77 8.71
CA GLY A 153 8.32 12.76 8.23
C GLY A 153 8.05 13.28 6.82
N PRO A 154 9.00 14.00 6.23
CA PRO A 154 8.78 14.73 4.97
C PRO A 154 8.28 13.91 3.79
N VAL A 155 8.67 12.62 3.68
CA VAL A 155 8.23 11.76 2.57
C VAL A 155 6.72 11.49 2.58
N VAL A 156 6.05 11.67 3.72
CA VAL A 156 4.58 11.52 3.81
C VAL A 156 3.86 12.53 2.93
N LEU A 157 4.45 13.72 2.70
CA LEU A 157 3.88 14.72 1.76
C LEU A 157 3.86 14.22 0.32
N ASP A 158 4.92 13.53 -0.11
CA ASP A 158 4.97 12.97 -1.46
C ASP A 158 3.90 11.87 -1.63
N ILE A 159 3.75 11.01 -0.61
CA ILE A 159 2.71 9.96 -0.58
C ILE A 159 1.32 10.59 -0.60
N LEU A 160 1.08 11.60 0.25
CA LEU A 160 -0.18 12.31 0.31
C LEU A 160 -0.53 12.98 -1.01
N GLN A 161 0.43 13.67 -1.62
CA GLN A 161 0.20 14.32 -2.92
C GLN A 161 -0.17 13.28 -3.99
N PHE A 162 0.52 12.15 -4.01
CA PHE A 162 0.20 11.03 -4.90
C PHE A 162 -1.24 10.54 -4.70
N GLU A 163 -1.66 10.31 -3.46
CA GLU A 163 -3.02 9.88 -3.14
C GLU A 163 -4.06 10.91 -3.60
N LEU A 164 -3.83 12.19 -3.33
CA LEU A 164 -4.73 13.28 -3.72
C LEU A 164 -4.86 13.45 -5.24
N GLU A 165 -3.80 13.17 -6.00
CA GLU A 165 -3.83 13.21 -7.46
C GLU A 165 -4.57 11.99 -8.07
N ASN A 166 -4.54 10.85 -7.40
CA ASN A 166 -5.11 9.59 -7.87
C ASN A 166 -6.52 9.29 -7.35
N LEU A 167 -6.93 9.91 -6.24
CA LEU A 167 -8.29 9.76 -5.75
C LEU A 167 -9.28 10.35 -6.76
N PRO A 168 -10.35 9.64 -7.13
CA PRO A 168 -11.42 10.18 -7.96
C PRO A 168 -12.21 11.23 -7.18
N THR A 169 -11.66 12.43 -7.09
CA THR A 169 -12.24 13.52 -6.30
C THR A 169 -13.31 14.27 -7.09
N SER A 170 -14.49 14.54 -6.46
CA SER A 170 -15.41 15.51 -6.98
C SER A 170 -14.79 16.92 -6.98
N GLU A 171 -15.25 17.81 -7.88
CA GLU A 171 -14.79 19.23 -7.88
C GLU A 171 -14.98 19.91 -6.51
N ALA A 172 -16.05 19.58 -5.79
CA ALA A 172 -16.31 20.10 -4.45
C ALA A 172 -15.22 19.68 -3.45
N THR A 173 -14.78 18.43 -3.53
CA THR A 173 -13.67 17.89 -2.72
C THR A 173 -12.37 18.59 -3.08
N ARG A 174 -12.05 18.76 -4.37
CA ARG A 174 -10.85 19.47 -4.84
C ARG A 174 -10.82 20.92 -4.36
N ARG A 175 -11.95 21.64 -4.42
CA ARG A 175 -12.08 23.02 -3.91
C ARG A 175 -11.91 23.09 -2.39
N TRP A 176 -12.41 22.11 -1.66
CA TRP A 176 -12.24 22.03 -0.20
C TRP A 176 -10.75 21.82 0.16
N TRP A 177 -10.03 20.98 -0.56
CA TRP A 177 -8.58 20.80 -0.42
C TRP A 177 -7.80 22.10 -0.65
N GLN A 178 -8.17 22.87 -1.68
CA GLN A 178 -7.52 24.12 -2.01
C GLN A 178 -7.78 25.21 -0.95
N ARG A 179 -8.94 25.19 -0.30
CA ARG A 179 -9.31 26.16 0.75
C ARG A 179 -8.70 25.85 2.10
N ARG A 180 -8.54 24.58 2.45
CA ARG A 180 -7.84 24.12 3.66
C ARG A 180 -6.40 23.76 3.34
N ARG A 181 -5.61 24.69 2.84
CA ARG A 181 -4.14 24.63 2.87
C ARG A 181 -3.66 24.84 4.32
N HIS A 182 -4.15 24.04 5.25
CA HIS A 182 -3.43 23.81 6.49
C HIS A 182 -2.17 23.08 6.05
N LYS A 183 -1.02 23.72 6.12
CA LYS A 183 0.25 23.00 6.01
C LYS A 183 0.22 22.02 7.18
N PRO A 184 0.21 20.70 6.94
CA PRO A 184 0.25 19.75 8.03
C PRO A 184 1.48 20.11 8.87
N GLU A 185 1.34 20.16 10.19
CA GLU A 185 2.46 20.27 11.11
C GLU A 185 3.25 18.97 11.08
N ILE A 186 3.89 18.70 9.95
CA ILE A 186 4.78 17.56 9.83
C ILE A 186 5.99 17.85 10.70
N ASN A 187 6.23 16.98 11.65
CA ASN A 187 7.52 16.94 12.28
C ASN A 187 8.55 16.66 11.17
N ARG A 188 9.33 17.67 10.82
CA ARG A 188 10.28 17.61 9.71
C ARG A 188 11.50 16.75 10.02
N ASN A 189 11.64 16.28 11.24
CA ASN A 189 12.77 15.47 11.65
C ASN A 189 12.39 14.44 12.74
N PRO A 190 11.41 13.56 12.50
CA PRO A 190 11.04 12.54 13.46
C PRO A 190 12.07 11.41 13.59
N GLY A 191 13.04 11.34 12.66
CA GLY A 191 14.06 10.29 12.59
C GLY A 191 15.23 10.69 11.68
N GLU A 192 16.11 9.74 11.40
CA GLU A 192 17.33 9.94 10.60
C GLU A 192 17.29 9.24 9.24
N ALA A 193 16.19 8.59 8.90
CA ALA A 193 16.10 7.83 7.66
C ALA A 193 15.94 8.76 6.45
N GLN A 194 16.66 8.41 5.39
CA GLN A 194 16.39 8.93 4.06
C GLN A 194 15.34 8.06 3.37
N ALA A 195 14.34 8.69 2.77
CA ALA A 195 13.27 8.00 2.06
C ALA A 195 13.00 8.65 0.71
N LEU A 196 12.58 7.83 -0.25
CA LEU A 196 12.10 8.25 -1.55
C LEU A 196 10.83 7.48 -1.87
N PHE A 197 9.74 8.19 -2.13
CA PHE A 197 8.53 7.60 -2.65
C PHE A 197 8.62 7.48 -4.16
N ILE A 198 8.41 6.27 -4.68
CA ILE A 198 8.34 5.98 -6.11
C ILE A 198 7.13 5.10 -6.40
N TRP A 199 6.56 5.27 -7.57
CA TRP A 199 5.44 4.45 -8.04
C TRP A 199 5.65 4.03 -9.49
N ARG A 200 4.84 3.10 -9.93
CA ARG A 200 4.78 2.67 -11.31
C ARG A 200 3.41 2.99 -11.90
N ASP A 201 3.41 3.56 -13.07
CA ASP A 201 2.23 3.69 -13.94
C ASP A 201 2.52 3.13 -15.35
N ASN A 202 1.55 3.27 -16.25
CA ASN A 202 1.71 2.82 -17.63
C ASN A 202 2.11 3.96 -18.60
N GLN A 203 2.50 5.12 -18.07
CA GLN A 203 2.83 6.33 -18.84
C GLN A 203 4.27 6.76 -18.56
N ASP A 204 4.47 7.66 -17.61
CA ASP A 204 5.75 8.34 -17.39
C ASP A 204 6.66 7.60 -16.38
N HIS A 205 6.11 6.71 -15.57
CA HIS A 205 6.79 6.03 -14.45
C HIS A 205 6.90 4.51 -14.65
N ARG A 206 7.05 4.05 -15.91
CA ARG A 206 7.06 2.60 -16.23
C ARG A 206 8.21 1.84 -15.58
N ASP A 207 9.39 2.46 -15.53
CA ASP A 207 10.66 1.82 -15.16
C ASP A 207 11.24 2.37 -13.85
N ASP A 208 10.55 3.25 -13.12
CA ASP A 208 11.11 3.93 -11.96
C ASP A 208 11.53 2.95 -10.87
N ILE A 209 10.67 1.98 -10.55
CA ILE A 209 10.97 0.94 -9.55
C ILE A 209 12.13 0.06 -10.04
N GLU A 210 12.12 -0.39 -11.29
CA GLU A 210 13.18 -1.21 -11.86
C GLU A 210 14.53 -0.49 -11.84
N ARG A 211 14.56 0.80 -12.20
CA ARG A 211 15.80 1.61 -12.14
C ARG A 211 16.40 1.67 -10.74
N HIS A 212 15.56 1.78 -9.70
CA HIS A 212 16.04 1.78 -8.31
C HIS A 212 16.56 0.40 -7.90
N TYR A 213 15.90 -0.69 -8.28
CA TYR A 213 16.42 -2.04 -8.05
C TYR A 213 17.76 -2.28 -8.75
N LEU A 214 17.89 -1.86 -10.00
CA LEU A 214 19.17 -1.93 -10.73
C LEU A 214 20.28 -1.14 -10.02
N LYS A 215 19.98 0.07 -9.54
CA LYS A 215 20.93 0.88 -8.78
C LYS A 215 21.37 0.18 -7.50
N MET A 216 20.43 -0.39 -6.72
CA MET A 216 20.76 -1.15 -5.51
C MET A 216 21.64 -2.36 -5.81
N LEU A 217 21.30 -3.16 -6.83
CA LEU A 217 22.08 -4.32 -7.25
C LEU A 217 23.50 -3.95 -7.71
N THR A 218 23.64 -2.84 -8.44
CA THR A 218 24.96 -2.40 -8.94
C THR A 218 25.82 -1.81 -7.83
N SER A 219 25.23 -1.18 -6.81
CA SER A 219 25.95 -0.57 -5.68
C SER A 219 26.24 -1.56 -4.54
N ALA A 220 25.57 -2.70 -4.50
CA ALA A 220 25.75 -3.70 -3.46
C ALA A 220 27.20 -4.23 -3.40
N ARG A 221 27.73 -4.36 -2.18
CA ARG A 221 29.13 -4.77 -1.93
C ARG A 221 29.29 -6.08 -1.13
N ARG A 222 28.31 -6.47 -0.33
CA ARG A 222 28.39 -7.65 0.54
C ARG A 222 27.27 -8.65 0.31
N GLU A 223 26.04 -8.20 0.42
CA GLU A 223 24.88 -9.08 0.35
C GLU A 223 23.68 -8.36 -0.26
N VAL A 224 22.88 -9.10 -1.00
CA VAL A 224 21.54 -8.73 -1.50
C VAL A 224 20.59 -9.86 -1.14
N ILE A 225 19.47 -9.53 -0.50
CA ILE A 225 18.39 -10.47 -0.21
C ILE A 225 17.17 -9.98 -0.95
N ILE A 226 16.57 -10.83 -1.78
CA ILE A 226 15.36 -10.54 -2.54
C ILE A 226 14.30 -11.55 -2.11
N ALA A 227 13.23 -11.08 -1.47
CA ALA A 227 12.06 -11.86 -1.13
C ALA A 227 10.94 -11.49 -2.09
N ASN A 228 10.49 -12.42 -2.92
CA ASN A 228 9.46 -12.17 -3.91
C ASN A 228 8.73 -13.47 -4.27
N ALA A 229 7.42 -13.54 -3.97
CA ALA A 229 6.60 -14.70 -4.26
C ALA A 229 6.57 -15.04 -5.77
N TYR A 230 6.35 -14.02 -6.61
CA TYR A 230 6.27 -14.16 -8.08
C TYR A 230 7.53 -13.61 -8.73
N PHE A 231 8.60 -14.39 -8.73
CA PHE A 231 9.90 -13.93 -9.22
C PHE A 231 10.02 -14.11 -10.74
N PHE A 232 9.60 -13.10 -11.49
CA PHE A 232 9.76 -13.00 -12.95
C PHE A 232 10.63 -11.79 -13.31
N PRO A 233 11.92 -11.82 -13.03
CA PRO A 233 12.80 -10.69 -13.30
C PRO A 233 13.01 -10.54 -14.80
N GLY A 234 12.92 -9.32 -15.30
CA GLY A 234 13.35 -9.01 -16.65
C GLY A 234 14.86 -9.24 -16.82
N TYR A 235 15.28 -9.35 -18.10
CA TYR A 235 16.69 -9.61 -18.46
C TYR A 235 17.69 -8.66 -17.79
N ARG A 236 17.35 -7.38 -17.65
CA ARG A 236 18.20 -6.36 -17.00
C ARG A 236 18.47 -6.69 -15.53
N LEU A 237 17.44 -7.08 -14.77
CA LEU A 237 17.57 -7.46 -13.35
C LEU A 237 18.35 -8.75 -13.20
N LEU A 238 18.12 -9.77 -14.04
CA LEU A 238 18.89 -11.00 -14.04
C LEU A 238 20.40 -10.74 -14.28
N HIS A 239 20.72 -9.89 -15.26
CA HIS A 239 22.10 -9.48 -15.50
C HIS A 239 22.73 -8.72 -14.34
N ALA A 240 21.98 -7.80 -13.71
CA ALA A 240 22.48 -7.06 -12.56
C ALA A 240 22.77 -7.98 -11.36
N MET A 241 21.91 -8.95 -11.08
CA MET A 241 22.12 -9.96 -10.04
C MET A 241 23.35 -10.83 -10.33
N ARG A 242 23.47 -11.34 -11.57
CA ARG A 242 24.65 -12.11 -12.00
C ARG A 242 25.93 -11.30 -11.84
N ASN A 243 25.91 -10.04 -12.24
CA ASN A 243 27.09 -9.17 -12.13
C ASN A 243 27.41 -8.83 -10.67
N ALA A 244 26.42 -8.68 -9.80
CA ALA A 244 26.62 -8.55 -8.37
C ALA A 244 27.33 -9.81 -7.79
N ALA A 245 26.83 -11.00 -8.13
CA ALA A 245 27.45 -12.25 -7.71
C ALA A 245 28.89 -12.39 -8.23
N ARG A 246 29.16 -12.01 -9.49
CA ARG A 246 30.54 -12.00 -10.06
C ARG A 246 31.49 -11.03 -9.36
N ARG A 247 30.96 -9.97 -8.73
CA ARG A 247 31.74 -9.05 -7.88
C ARG A 247 32.00 -9.59 -6.48
N GLY A 248 31.49 -10.78 -6.15
CA GLY A 248 31.62 -11.39 -4.82
C GLY A 248 30.48 -11.02 -3.86
N VAL A 249 29.43 -10.37 -4.33
CA VAL A 249 28.23 -10.07 -3.54
C VAL A 249 27.42 -11.36 -3.36
N ARG A 250 27.03 -11.65 -2.11
CA ARG A 250 26.15 -12.78 -1.82
C ARG A 250 24.72 -12.43 -2.20
N VAL A 251 24.20 -13.04 -3.25
CA VAL A 251 22.80 -12.82 -3.71
C VAL A 251 21.95 -13.99 -3.22
N LYS A 252 20.94 -13.69 -2.39
CA LYS A 252 19.96 -14.63 -1.87
C LYS A 252 18.59 -14.32 -2.46
N LEU A 253 17.92 -15.36 -2.97
CA LEU A 253 16.54 -15.28 -3.45
C LEU A 253 15.67 -16.12 -2.52
N ILE A 254 14.60 -15.52 -2.03
CA ILE A 254 13.53 -16.18 -1.27
C ILE A 254 12.30 -16.10 -2.17
N VAL A 255 11.87 -17.25 -2.66
CA VAL A 255 10.72 -17.38 -3.56
C VAL A 255 9.68 -18.30 -2.95
N GLN A 256 8.45 -18.24 -3.42
CA GLN A 256 7.37 -19.12 -2.99
C GLN A 256 7.67 -20.57 -3.40
N GLY A 257 7.61 -21.50 -2.46
CA GLY A 257 7.87 -22.93 -2.72
C GLY A 257 6.73 -23.63 -3.47
N GLU A 258 5.49 -23.32 -3.10
CA GLU A 258 4.29 -23.80 -3.78
C GLU A 258 3.52 -22.63 -4.37
N PRO A 259 3.60 -22.40 -5.69
CA PRO A 259 2.95 -21.26 -6.32
C PRO A 259 1.45 -21.44 -6.43
N ASP A 260 0.67 -20.43 -6.05
CA ASP A 260 -0.79 -20.36 -6.15
C ASP A 260 -1.28 -20.41 -7.60
N ILE A 261 -0.42 -20.07 -8.55
CA ILE A 261 -0.76 -19.98 -9.97
C ILE A 261 0.00 -21.07 -10.73
N PRO A 262 -0.69 -22.01 -11.42
CA PRO A 262 -0.06 -23.14 -12.11
C PRO A 262 1.03 -22.76 -13.13
N ILE A 263 0.91 -21.58 -13.75
CA ILE A 263 1.87 -21.08 -14.76
C ILE A 263 3.24 -20.71 -14.15
N VAL A 264 3.35 -20.65 -12.82
CA VAL A 264 4.58 -20.32 -12.09
C VAL A 264 5.35 -21.58 -11.66
N LYS A 265 4.82 -22.76 -11.91
CA LYS A 265 5.52 -24.04 -11.69
C LYS A 265 6.58 -24.25 -12.79
N PHE A 266 7.79 -23.76 -12.55
CA PHE A 266 8.98 -24.07 -13.34
C PHE A 266 10.15 -24.45 -12.42
#